data_1442af208b5959b3b4061b0882b372df
#
_entry.id   1442af208b5959b3b4061b0882b372df
#
_cell.length_a   1.000
_cell.length_b   1.000
_cell.length_c   1.000
_cell.angle_alpha   90.00
_cell.angle_beta   90.00
_cell.angle_gamma   90.00
#
_symmetry.space_group_name_H-M   'P 1'
#
loop_
_entity.id
_entity.type
_entity.pdbx_description
1 polymer ?
#
loop_
_entity_poly.entity_id
_entity_poly.type
_entity_poly.pdbx_seq_one_letter_code
_entity_poly.pdbx_strand_id
1 'polypeptide(L)'
;DYYQRKTLDMVGPAPELPAILGLDVPKTNNTDLRTYGFDLNISWQDRLKNGLGYGVTFILSDAQTEITRYPNPTGTFEKYNAGRKMGEIWGYETIGIAKSQEEMDAHLAKVDQSSVGTNWGVGDIMYADTNGDGKVSNGSNTIYDMGDLRKIGNSTPRFRTGISLDASWRGFAISMFWQGVLKQDYYPDAKVGSASTDLNFVFWGATSG
;
A
#
# COMPACT_ATOMS: atom_id res chain seq x y z
N ASP A 1 20.21 2.94 13.83
CA ASP A 1 19.98 4.35 13.48
C ASP A 1 18.49 4.62 13.34
N TYR A 2 18.08 5.82 13.77
CA TYR A 2 16.77 6.39 13.43
C TYR A 2 17.01 7.69 12.67
N TYR A 3 16.26 7.92 11.59
CA TYR A 3 16.46 9.10 10.77
C TYR A 3 15.13 9.73 10.33
N GLN A 4 15.20 11.03 10.08
CA GLN A 4 14.14 11.79 9.46
C GLN A 4 14.75 12.69 8.38
N ARG A 5 14.26 12.59 7.15
CA ARG A 5 14.66 13.42 6.02
C ARG A 5 13.46 14.22 5.54
N LYS A 6 13.64 15.50 5.37
CA LYS A 6 12.68 16.39 4.72
C LYS A 6 13.19 16.74 3.33
N THR A 7 12.34 16.61 2.33
CA THR A 7 12.60 17.06 0.98
C THR A 7 11.61 18.18 0.70
N LEU A 8 12.13 19.39 0.54
CA LEU A 8 11.34 20.60 0.44
C LEU A 8 11.40 21.15 -1.00
N ASP A 9 10.38 21.90 -1.37
CA ASP A 9 10.31 22.65 -2.62
C ASP A 9 10.55 21.80 -3.87
N MET A 10 10.03 20.58 -3.85
CA MET A 10 10.02 19.72 -5.04
C MET A 10 9.09 20.31 -6.10
N VAL A 11 9.48 20.12 -7.35
CA VAL A 11 8.62 20.46 -8.48
C VAL A 11 7.37 19.60 -8.45
N GLY A 12 6.23 20.23 -8.25
CA GLY A 12 4.90 19.61 -8.25
C GLY A 12 4.05 20.03 -9.44
N PRO A 13 2.76 19.66 -9.43
CA PRO A 13 1.84 20.05 -10.49
C PRO A 13 1.73 21.56 -10.57
N ALA A 14 1.62 22.06 -11.79
CA ALA A 14 1.36 23.47 -12.05
C ALA A 14 -0.03 23.86 -11.51
N PRO A 15 -0.22 25.09 -11.03
CA PRO A 15 -1.54 25.60 -10.71
C PRO A 15 -2.42 25.59 -11.98
N GLU A 16 -3.67 25.21 -11.83
CA GLU A 16 -4.63 25.25 -12.95
C GLU A 16 -4.93 26.70 -13.27
N LEU A 17 -4.46 27.17 -14.42
CA LEU A 17 -4.86 28.48 -14.96
C LEU A 17 -6.02 28.30 -15.93
N PRO A 18 -6.93 29.30 -16.01
CA PRO A 18 -7.99 29.27 -17.01
C PRO A 18 -7.43 29.12 -18.42
N ALA A 19 -7.98 28.20 -19.20
CA ALA A 19 -7.55 27.91 -20.59
C ALA A 19 -7.53 29.13 -21.52
N ILE A 20 -8.26 30.19 -21.17
CA ILE A 20 -8.34 31.48 -21.89
C ILE A 20 -6.97 32.15 -22.02
N LEU A 21 -6.02 31.87 -21.13
CA LEU A 21 -4.73 32.55 -21.13
C LEU A 21 -3.76 32.01 -22.21
N GLY A 22 -4.02 30.83 -22.80
CA GLY A 22 -3.24 30.26 -23.90
C GLY A 22 -1.75 30.05 -23.60
N LEU A 23 -1.37 30.09 -22.31
CA LEU A 23 0.02 29.97 -21.85
C LEU A 23 0.20 28.62 -21.14
N ASP A 24 1.35 27.98 -21.40
CA ASP A 24 1.78 26.85 -20.61
C ASP A 24 2.05 27.32 -19.17
N VAL A 25 1.44 26.63 -18.21
CA VAL A 25 1.62 26.97 -16.80
C VAL A 25 3.00 26.51 -16.34
N PRO A 26 3.86 27.40 -15.83
CA PRO A 26 5.17 27.00 -15.34
C PRO A 26 5.02 26.06 -14.14
N LYS A 27 5.86 25.02 -14.12
CA LYS A 27 5.98 24.14 -12.94
C LYS A 27 6.42 24.97 -11.73
N THR A 28 5.90 24.65 -10.57
CA THR A 28 6.20 25.37 -9.33
C THR A 28 6.76 24.40 -8.27
N ASN A 29 7.57 24.95 -7.37
CA ASN A 29 8.13 24.20 -6.24
C ASN A 29 7.14 24.22 -5.07
N ASN A 30 6.19 23.30 -5.08
CA ASN A 30 5.02 23.33 -4.20
C ASN A 30 4.74 22.00 -3.50
N THR A 31 5.67 21.07 -3.54
CA THR A 31 5.53 19.73 -2.95
C THR A 31 6.65 19.48 -1.95
N ASP A 32 6.27 19.05 -0.74
CA ASP A 32 7.21 18.67 0.31
C ASP A 32 6.91 17.26 0.80
N LEU A 33 7.98 16.53 1.09
CA LEU A 33 7.92 15.17 1.62
C LEU A 33 8.71 15.08 2.94
N ARG A 34 8.25 14.19 3.81
CA ARG A 34 8.95 13.78 5.01
C ARG A 34 9.12 12.26 5.00
N THR A 35 10.36 11.80 4.94
CA THR A 35 10.68 10.38 5.09
C THR A 35 11.27 10.16 6.47
N TYR A 36 10.77 9.17 7.20
CA TYR A 36 11.30 8.77 8.49
C TYR A 36 11.40 7.24 8.55
N GLY A 37 12.41 6.77 9.27
CA GLY A 37 12.69 5.35 9.30
C GLY A 37 13.74 4.98 10.32
N PHE A 38 14.03 3.70 10.39
CA PHE A 38 15.11 3.17 11.21
C PHE A 38 15.84 2.04 10.49
N ASP A 39 17.11 1.89 10.85
CA ASP A 39 17.97 0.79 10.42
C ASP A 39 18.57 0.13 11.68
N LEU A 40 18.34 -1.16 11.82
CA LEU A 40 18.86 -2.00 12.88
C LEU A 40 19.80 -3.04 12.28
N ASN A 41 21.01 -3.14 12.81
CA ASN A 41 21.97 -4.20 12.50
C ASN A 41 22.51 -4.75 13.79
N ILE A 42 22.32 -6.04 14.03
CA ILE A 42 22.83 -6.76 15.18
C ILE A 42 23.66 -7.93 14.67
N SER A 43 24.94 -7.95 15.05
CA SER A 43 25.85 -9.04 14.70
C SER A 43 26.44 -9.66 15.96
N TRP A 44 26.49 -10.97 15.98
CA TRP A 44 27.12 -11.74 17.02
C TRP A 44 28.04 -12.76 16.38
N GLN A 45 29.29 -12.86 16.90
CA GLN A 45 30.27 -13.85 16.46
C GLN A 45 30.94 -14.43 17.69
N ASP A 46 31.12 -15.75 17.70
CA ASP A 46 31.81 -16.43 18.80
C ASP A 46 32.47 -17.72 18.31
N ARG A 47 33.35 -18.25 19.13
CA ARG A 47 34.00 -19.53 18.89
C ARG A 47 33.94 -20.42 20.15
N LEU A 48 33.31 -21.55 20.01
CA LEU A 48 33.19 -22.54 21.06
C LEU A 48 34.53 -23.28 21.33
N LYS A 49 34.69 -23.83 22.55
CA LYS A 49 35.87 -24.56 22.95
C LYS A 49 36.21 -25.79 22.08
N ASN A 50 35.20 -26.35 21.40
CA ASN A 50 35.37 -27.47 20.46
C ASN A 50 35.84 -27.02 19.05
N GLY A 51 36.18 -25.74 18.87
CA GLY A 51 36.67 -25.17 17.63
C GLY A 51 35.60 -24.73 16.63
N LEU A 52 34.32 -24.89 16.95
CA LEU A 52 33.23 -24.37 16.13
C LEU A 52 33.19 -22.85 16.25
N GLY A 53 33.44 -22.14 15.15
CA GLY A 53 33.18 -20.71 14.99
C GLY A 53 31.80 -20.51 14.38
N TYR A 54 31.04 -19.56 14.87
CA TYR A 54 29.74 -19.19 14.29
C TYR A 54 29.52 -17.68 14.34
N GLY A 55 28.73 -17.20 13.38
CA GLY A 55 28.30 -15.82 13.30
C GLY A 55 26.82 -15.73 12.92
N VAL A 56 26.13 -14.78 13.50
CA VAL A 56 24.75 -14.44 13.15
C VAL A 56 24.68 -12.93 12.99
N THR A 57 24.13 -12.49 11.87
CA THR A 57 23.83 -11.08 11.64
C THR A 57 22.35 -10.95 11.32
N PHE A 58 21.67 -10.06 12.02
CA PHE A 58 20.27 -9.70 11.80
C PHE A 58 20.20 -8.24 11.39
N ILE A 59 19.51 -7.99 10.27
CA ILE A 59 19.27 -6.66 9.73
C ILE A 59 17.76 -6.44 9.65
N LEU A 60 17.29 -5.30 10.12
CA LEU A 60 15.91 -4.87 10.00
C LEU A 60 15.88 -3.39 9.67
N SER A 61 15.20 -3.03 8.58
CA SER A 61 15.00 -1.64 8.20
C SER A 61 13.55 -1.35 7.84
N ASP A 62 13.11 -0.14 8.15
CA ASP A 62 11.80 0.34 7.78
C ASP A 62 11.84 1.84 7.47
N ALA A 63 11.06 2.26 6.48
CA ALA A 63 10.92 3.66 6.14
C ALA A 63 9.51 3.96 5.64
N GLN A 64 9.02 5.15 5.99
CA GLN A 64 7.77 5.69 5.49
C GLN A 64 7.99 7.10 4.97
N THR A 65 7.33 7.40 3.85
CA THR A 65 7.31 8.75 3.28
C THR A 65 5.89 9.31 3.37
N GLU A 66 5.79 10.48 3.95
CA GLU A 66 4.56 11.25 4.10
C GLU A 66 4.65 12.52 3.26
N ILE A 67 3.56 12.85 2.62
CA ILE A 67 3.41 14.10 1.88
C ILE A 67 3.03 15.19 2.88
N THR A 68 3.88 16.19 3.04
CA THR A 68 3.62 17.27 4.01
C THR A 68 3.05 18.53 3.35
N ARG A 69 3.29 18.72 2.05
CA ARG A 69 2.68 19.77 1.24
C ARG A 69 2.43 19.26 -0.18
N TYR A 70 1.25 19.50 -0.69
CA TYR A 70 0.86 19.21 -2.08
C TYR A 70 -0.31 20.10 -2.49
N PRO A 71 -0.29 20.69 -3.67
CA PRO A 71 -1.38 21.55 -4.13
C PRO A 71 -2.57 20.71 -4.60
N ASN A 72 -3.63 20.74 -3.83
CA ASN A 72 -4.92 20.15 -4.17
C ASN A 72 -6.06 21.09 -3.75
N PRO A 73 -6.24 22.21 -4.46
CA PRO A 73 -7.22 23.23 -4.10
C PRO A 73 -8.66 22.74 -4.18
N THR A 74 -8.93 21.77 -5.03
CA THR A 74 -10.27 21.16 -5.19
C THR A 74 -10.57 20.09 -4.15
N GLY A 75 -9.55 19.67 -3.39
CA GLY A 75 -9.67 18.57 -2.43
C GLY A 75 -10.00 17.23 -3.09
N THR A 76 -9.74 17.06 -4.39
CA THR A 76 -10.05 15.81 -5.11
C THR A 76 -9.31 14.65 -4.49
N PHE A 77 -10.02 13.57 -4.20
CA PHE A 77 -9.48 12.41 -3.48
C PHE A 77 -8.40 11.66 -4.26
N GLU A 78 -8.51 11.57 -5.57
CA GLU A 78 -7.53 10.89 -6.45
C GLU A 78 -6.17 11.58 -6.48
N LYS A 79 -6.12 12.90 -6.21
CA LYS A 79 -4.87 13.65 -6.11
C LYS A 79 -4.20 13.40 -4.75
N TYR A 80 -2.91 13.57 -4.71
CA TYR A 80 -2.18 13.58 -3.44
C TYR A 80 -2.63 14.72 -2.54
N ASN A 81 -2.51 14.49 -1.25
CA ASN A 81 -2.89 15.45 -0.21
C ASN A 81 -1.85 15.44 0.91
N ALA A 82 -1.70 16.56 1.60
CA ALA A 82 -0.92 16.61 2.81
C ALA A 82 -1.46 15.63 3.87
N GLY A 83 -0.57 14.92 4.56
CA GLY A 83 -0.89 13.89 5.53
C GLY A 83 -0.99 12.47 4.97
N ARG A 84 -1.09 12.29 3.65
CA ARG A 84 -1.09 10.93 3.05
C ARG A 84 0.31 10.35 3.01
N LYS A 85 0.40 9.06 3.23
CA LYS A 85 1.65 8.30 3.05
C LYS A 85 1.75 7.76 1.63
N MET A 86 2.96 7.70 1.12
CA MET A 86 3.22 7.08 -0.17
C MET A 86 2.83 5.61 -0.16
N GLY A 87 2.24 5.16 -1.27
CA GLY A 87 1.83 3.77 -1.46
C GLY A 87 0.53 3.38 -0.77
N GLU A 88 -0.22 4.30 -0.15
CA GLU A 88 -1.53 3.98 0.41
C GLU A 88 -2.48 3.43 -0.64
N ILE A 89 -3.10 2.30 -0.31
CA ILE A 89 -4.15 1.67 -1.10
C ILE A 89 -5.48 1.99 -0.43
N TRP A 90 -6.36 2.59 -1.19
CA TRP A 90 -7.70 2.96 -0.75
C TRP A 90 -8.75 2.13 -1.49
N GLY A 91 -9.76 1.70 -0.79
CA GLY A 91 -10.84 0.89 -1.33
C GLY A 91 -11.97 0.73 -0.32
N TYR A 92 -12.94 -0.08 -0.68
CA TYR A 92 -14.04 -0.41 0.22
C TYR A 92 -13.66 -1.56 1.14
N GLU A 93 -14.04 -1.47 2.41
CA GLU A 93 -13.89 -2.57 3.35
C GLU A 93 -14.87 -3.70 3.01
N THR A 94 -14.43 -4.95 3.19
CA THR A 94 -15.26 -6.11 2.94
C THR A 94 -15.75 -6.71 4.26
N ILE A 95 -17.03 -7.06 4.33
CA ILE A 95 -17.61 -7.83 5.45
C ILE A 95 -17.28 -9.31 5.26
N GLY A 96 -17.33 -9.78 4.02
CA GLY A 96 -17.09 -11.17 3.66
C GLY A 96 -17.54 -11.49 2.25
N ILE A 97 -17.55 -12.79 1.94
CA ILE A 97 -18.07 -13.34 0.69
C ILE A 97 -19.39 -14.04 1.00
N ALA A 98 -20.43 -13.73 0.23
CA ALA A 98 -21.74 -14.34 0.39
C ALA A 98 -21.69 -15.84 0.13
N LYS A 99 -22.13 -16.65 1.09
CA LYS A 99 -22.13 -18.13 0.99
C LYS A 99 -23.43 -18.68 0.39
N SER A 100 -24.48 -17.87 0.38
CA SER A 100 -25.76 -18.20 -0.22
C SER A 100 -26.41 -16.96 -0.82
N GLN A 101 -27.42 -17.16 -1.68
CA GLN A 101 -28.17 -16.04 -2.26
C GLN A 101 -28.96 -15.29 -1.19
N GLU A 102 -29.51 -16.01 -0.22
CA GLU A 102 -30.25 -15.42 0.89
C GLU A 102 -29.37 -14.50 1.74
N GLU A 103 -28.09 -14.84 1.93
CA GLU A 103 -27.12 -14.00 2.65
C GLU A 103 -26.85 -12.72 1.88
N MET A 104 -26.64 -12.82 0.55
CA MET A 104 -26.45 -11.64 -0.31
C MET A 104 -27.69 -10.75 -0.34
N ASP A 105 -28.87 -11.33 -0.50
CA ASP A 105 -30.14 -10.59 -0.53
C ASP A 105 -30.41 -9.90 0.81
N ALA A 106 -30.09 -10.54 1.93
CA ALA A 106 -30.20 -9.95 3.25
C ALA A 106 -29.20 -8.81 3.48
N HIS A 107 -28.03 -8.87 2.86
CA HIS A 107 -27.07 -7.79 2.84
C HIS A 107 -27.56 -6.62 1.99
N LEU A 108 -27.97 -6.88 0.74
CA LEU A 108 -28.44 -5.85 -0.20
C LEU A 108 -29.72 -5.16 0.27
N ALA A 109 -30.54 -5.83 1.08
CA ALA A 109 -31.71 -5.20 1.73
C ALA A 109 -31.32 -4.10 2.73
N LYS A 110 -30.09 -4.08 3.22
CA LYS A 110 -29.58 -3.10 4.19
C LYS A 110 -28.63 -2.10 3.58
N VAL A 111 -27.86 -2.53 2.60
CA VAL A 111 -26.75 -1.76 2.03
C VAL A 111 -26.82 -1.83 0.52
N ASP A 112 -27.05 -0.69 -0.13
CA ASP A 112 -27.00 -0.56 -1.57
C ASP A 112 -25.55 -0.47 -2.06
N GLN A 113 -25.06 -1.52 -2.74
CA GLN A 113 -23.73 -1.50 -3.38
C GLN A 113 -23.77 -1.43 -4.90
N SER A 114 -24.85 -0.87 -5.45
CA SER A 114 -25.06 -0.71 -6.91
C SER A 114 -24.03 0.21 -7.57
N SER A 115 -23.43 1.12 -6.84
CA SER A 115 -22.36 2.00 -7.32
C SER A 115 -21.05 1.27 -7.62
N VAL A 116 -20.84 0.09 -7.01
CA VAL A 116 -19.65 -0.73 -7.19
C VAL A 116 -19.85 -1.78 -8.28
N GLY A 117 -21.06 -2.27 -8.43
CA GLY A 117 -21.39 -3.28 -9.44
C GLY A 117 -22.86 -3.65 -9.44
N THR A 118 -23.22 -4.50 -10.37
CA THR A 118 -24.58 -5.05 -10.54
C THR A 118 -24.54 -6.56 -10.59
N ASN A 119 -25.68 -7.23 -10.40
CA ASN A 119 -25.81 -8.68 -10.46
C ASN A 119 -25.03 -9.42 -9.35
N TRP A 120 -25.26 -9.03 -8.13
CA TRP A 120 -24.66 -9.63 -6.94
C TRP A 120 -25.27 -11.01 -6.63
N GLY A 121 -24.43 -11.98 -6.29
CA GLY A 121 -24.86 -13.34 -6.00
C GLY A 121 -23.93 -14.10 -5.06
N VAL A 122 -24.13 -15.40 -5.02
CA VAL A 122 -23.28 -16.33 -4.24
C VAL A 122 -21.83 -16.25 -4.72
N GLY A 123 -20.90 -16.09 -3.80
CA GLY A 123 -19.48 -15.98 -4.11
C GLY A 123 -18.99 -14.54 -4.29
N ASP A 124 -19.90 -13.57 -4.33
CA ASP A 124 -19.54 -12.17 -4.45
C ASP A 124 -19.23 -11.53 -3.08
N ILE A 125 -18.53 -10.41 -3.14
CA ILE A 125 -18.10 -9.65 -1.95
C ILE A 125 -19.25 -8.79 -1.42
N MET A 126 -19.45 -8.85 -0.12
CA MET A 126 -20.31 -7.94 0.63
C MET A 126 -19.45 -6.79 1.17
N TYR A 127 -19.70 -5.58 0.73
CA TYR A 127 -18.98 -4.38 1.16
C TYR A 127 -19.62 -3.74 2.40
N ALA A 128 -18.79 -3.13 3.24
CA ALA A 128 -19.25 -2.43 4.41
C ALA A 128 -19.70 -1.01 4.06
N ASP A 129 -20.88 -0.64 4.53
CA ASP A 129 -21.29 0.74 4.66
C ASP A 129 -20.60 1.31 5.93
N THR A 130 -19.55 2.09 5.71
CA THR A 130 -18.68 2.58 6.79
C THR A 130 -19.08 3.96 7.30
N ASN A 131 -19.90 4.68 6.54
CA ASN A 131 -20.43 5.99 6.92
C ASN A 131 -21.87 5.92 7.47
N GLY A 132 -22.58 4.80 7.25
CA GLY A 132 -23.92 4.53 7.77
C GLY A 132 -25.05 5.19 6.98
N ASP A 133 -24.83 5.50 5.69
CA ASP A 133 -25.82 6.13 4.83
C ASP A 133 -26.69 5.12 4.05
N GLY A 134 -26.44 3.82 4.22
CA GLY A 134 -27.14 2.73 3.56
C GLY A 134 -26.64 2.44 2.15
N LYS A 135 -25.54 3.05 1.71
CA LYS A 135 -24.96 2.85 0.38
C LYS A 135 -23.46 2.66 0.47
N VAL A 136 -22.89 1.89 -0.46
CA VAL A 136 -21.43 1.83 -0.65
C VAL A 136 -21.05 2.76 -1.79
N SER A 137 -20.39 3.84 -1.50
CA SER A 137 -20.01 4.85 -2.48
C SER A 137 -18.70 5.56 -2.14
N ASN A 138 -18.11 6.24 -3.13
CA ASN A 138 -16.97 7.12 -2.90
C ASN A 138 -17.37 8.56 -2.50
N GLY A 139 -18.64 8.78 -2.12
CA GLY A 139 -19.17 10.08 -1.77
C GLY A 139 -19.00 11.11 -2.90
N SER A 140 -18.59 12.30 -2.57
CA SER A 140 -18.24 13.33 -3.55
C SER A 140 -16.82 13.20 -4.13
N ASN A 141 -16.12 12.14 -3.83
CA ASN A 141 -14.74 11.87 -4.23
C ASN A 141 -13.76 12.99 -3.84
N THR A 142 -13.95 13.54 -2.65
CA THR A 142 -13.08 14.57 -2.07
C THR A 142 -12.50 14.10 -0.74
N ILE A 143 -11.44 14.76 -0.28
CA ILE A 143 -10.84 14.51 1.06
C ILE A 143 -11.79 14.86 2.21
N TYR A 144 -12.84 15.62 1.95
CA TYR A 144 -13.86 16.03 2.92
C TYR A 144 -15.03 15.05 2.97
N ASP A 145 -15.25 14.36 1.85
CA ASP A 145 -16.30 13.35 1.71
C ASP A 145 -15.82 12.27 0.73
N MET A 146 -15.27 11.23 1.28
CA MET A 146 -14.75 10.06 0.57
C MET A 146 -15.72 8.86 0.64
N GLY A 147 -16.93 9.08 1.17
CA GLY A 147 -17.92 8.02 1.33
C GLY A 147 -17.38 6.87 2.18
N ASP A 148 -17.45 5.67 1.62
CA ASP A 148 -17.00 4.43 2.26
C ASP A 148 -15.56 4.04 1.95
N LEU A 149 -14.84 4.87 1.19
CA LEU A 149 -13.43 4.62 0.94
C LEU A 149 -12.63 4.65 2.25
N ARG A 150 -11.86 3.61 2.50
CA ARG A 150 -10.96 3.48 3.65
C ARG A 150 -9.58 3.06 3.17
N LYS A 151 -8.58 3.32 3.99
CA LYS A 151 -7.25 2.85 3.73
C LYS A 151 -7.18 1.35 4.03
N ILE A 152 -7.18 0.52 2.99
CA ILE A 152 -7.19 -0.93 3.07
C ILE A 152 -5.79 -1.55 3.04
N GLY A 153 -4.76 -0.79 2.65
CA GLY A 153 -3.39 -1.31 2.61
C GLY A 153 -2.34 -0.25 2.28
N ASN A 154 -1.11 -0.73 2.10
CA ASN A 154 0.00 0.06 1.61
C ASN A 154 0.95 -0.80 0.77
N SER A 155 1.21 -0.39 -0.47
CA SER A 155 2.08 -1.09 -1.42
C SER A 155 3.57 -0.89 -1.15
N THR A 156 3.95 0.03 -0.26
CA THR A 156 5.34 0.24 0.11
C THR A 156 5.85 -0.94 0.93
N PRO A 157 6.97 -1.58 0.54
CA PRO A 157 7.57 -2.65 1.33
C PRO A 157 7.98 -2.15 2.72
N ARG A 158 7.49 -2.82 3.76
CA ARG A 158 7.74 -2.48 5.16
C ARG A 158 8.51 -3.61 5.84
N PHE A 159 9.33 -3.23 6.82
CA PHE A 159 10.14 -4.17 7.60
C PHE A 159 10.95 -5.11 6.71
N ARG A 160 11.87 -4.50 5.94
CA ARG A 160 12.85 -5.27 5.16
C ARG A 160 13.82 -5.92 6.13
N THR A 161 13.98 -7.23 6.03
CA THR A 161 14.80 -8.01 6.93
C THR A 161 15.85 -8.83 6.19
N GLY A 162 16.98 -9.05 6.83
CA GLY A 162 18.02 -9.94 6.37
C GLY A 162 18.60 -10.72 7.56
N ILE A 163 18.89 -12.01 7.34
CA ILE A 163 19.56 -12.86 8.32
C ILE A 163 20.73 -13.53 7.62
N SER A 164 21.93 -13.35 8.17
CA SER A 164 23.13 -14.06 7.75
C SER A 164 23.57 -15.00 8.85
N LEU A 165 23.85 -16.24 8.48
CA LEU A 165 24.41 -17.26 9.36
C LEU A 165 25.70 -17.78 8.75
N ASP A 166 26.78 -17.77 9.54
CA ASP A 166 28.08 -18.29 9.17
C ASP A 166 28.53 -19.30 10.21
N ALA A 167 29.10 -20.42 9.77
CA ALA A 167 29.66 -21.40 10.65
C ALA A 167 30.91 -22.01 10.04
N SER A 168 31.93 -22.29 10.88
CA SER A 168 33.16 -22.95 10.46
C SER A 168 33.63 -23.96 11.50
N TRP A 169 33.99 -25.18 11.05
CA TRP A 169 34.44 -26.23 11.92
C TRP A 169 35.35 -27.23 11.17
N ARG A 170 36.53 -27.50 11.71
CA ARG A 170 37.47 -28.50 11.20
C ARG A 170 37.72 -28.44 9.68
N GLY A 171 37.85 -27.23 9.12
CA GLY A 171 38.11 -27.05 7.70
C GLY A 171 36.83 -26.94 6.82
N PHE A 172 35.68 -27.19 7.38
CA PHE A 172 34.41 -26.94 6.72
C PHE A 172 33.91 -25.55 7.09
N ALA A 173 33.29 -24.84 6.11
CA ALA A 173 32.62 -23.58 6.31
C ALA A 173 31.28 -23.59 5.57
N ILE A 174 30.27 -23.03 6.19
CA ILE A 174 28.96 -22.81 5.62
C ILE A 174 28.54 -21.36 5.85
N SER A 175 27.96 -20.74 4.84
CA SER A 175 27.37 -19.39 4.92
C SER A 175 26.01 -19.42 4.28
N MET A 176 25.02 -18.83 4.95
CA MET A 176 23.64 -18.75 4.49
C MET A 176 23.14 -17.34 4.67
N PHE A 177 22.38 -16.86 3.70
CA PHE A 177 21.74 -15.55 3.76
C PHE A 177 20.28 -15.64 3.32
N TRP A 178 19.41 -15.05 4.13
CA TRP A 178 18.00 -14.88 3.82
C TRP A 178 17.64 -13.41 3.83
N GLN A 179 16.77 -12.99 2.94
CA GLN A 179 16.17 -11.66 2.93
C GLN A 179 14.68 -11.75 2.69
N GLY A 180 13.94 -10.75 3.20
CA GLY A 180 12.51 -10.72 3.05
C GLY A 180 11.91 -9.36 3.36
N VAL A 181 10.64 -9.25 3.02
CA VAL A 181 9.78 -8.12 3.38
C VAL A 181 8.65 -8.68 4.24
N LEU A 182 8.49 -8.18 5.47
CA LEU A 182 7.53 -8.76 6.41
C LEU A 182 6.11 -8.26 6.16
N LYS A 183 5.97 -7.07 5.54
CA LYS A 183 4.65 -6.50 5.22
C LYS A 183 4.72 -5.71 3.93
N GLN A 184 3.86 -6.09 2.99
CA GLN A 184 3.58 -5.35 1.77
C GLN A 184 2.20 -5.78 1.28
N ASP A 185 1.33 -4.83 1.01
CA ASP A 185 0.03 -5.11 0.44
C ASP A 185 0.11 -4.93 -1.07
N TYR A 186 -0.52 -5.84 -1.80
CA TYR A 186 -0.62 -5.77 -3.24
C TYR A 186 -2.08 -5.63 -3.65
N TYR A 187 -2.37 -4.62 -4.44
CA TYR A 187 -3.67 -4.45 -5.04
C TYR A 187 -3.53 -4.64 -6.56
N PRO A 188 -4.13 -5.69 -7.13
CA PRO A 188 -4.12 -5.88 -8.57
C PRO A 188 -4.85 -4.72 -9.24
N ASP A 189 -4.15 -3.95 -10.06
CA ASP A 189 -4.76 -2.86 -10.81
C ASP A 189 -5.68 -3.46 -11.88
N ALA A 190 -6.98 -3.12 -11.82
CA ALA A 190 -7.97 -3.52 -12.80
C ALA A 190 -7.74 -2.93 -14.22
N LYS A 191 -6.71 -2.09 -14.37
CA LYS A 191 -6.28 -1.58 -15.68
C LYS A 191 -5.53 -2.59 -16.53
N VAL A 192 -5.32 -3.80 -16.03
CA VAL A 192 -4.82 -4.90 -16.85
C VAL A 192 -5.94 -5.34 -17.79
N GLY A 193 -6.05 -4.62 -18.90
CA GLY A 193 -6.82 -4.96 -20.07
C GLY A 193 -8.34 -4.92 -19.92
N SER A 194 -8.99 -4.30 -20.87
CA SER A 194 -10.44 -4.41 -21.08
C SER A 194 -10.88 -5.79 -21.61
N ALA A 195 -9.99 -6.78 -21.63
CA ALA A 195 -10.26 -8.14 -22.08
C ALA A 195 -10.30 -9.07 -20.86
N SER A 196 -11.37 -9.81 -20.72
CA SER A 196 -11.62 -10.79 -19.66
C SER A 196 -10.58 -11.91 -19.54
N THR A 197 -9.70 -12.04 -20.51
CA THR A 197 -8.60 -13.01 -20.54
C THR A 197 -7.42 -12.59 -19.67
N ASP A 198 -7.22 -11.29 -19.43
CA ASP A 198 -6.06 -10.78 -18.69
C ASP A 198 -6.28 -10.85 -17.18
N LEU A 199 -7.52 -10.78 -16.71
CA LEU A 199 -7.87 -10.96 -15.31
C LEU A 199 -7.50 -12.36 -14.79
N ASN A 200 -7.63 -13.38 -15.62
CA ASN A 200 -7.22 -14.75 -15.26
C ASN A 200 -5.71 -14.87 -15.08
N PHE A 201 -4.92 -14.10 -15.82
CA PHE A 201 -3.47 -14.14 -15.70
C PHE A 201 -2.96 -13.46 -14.42
N VAL A 202 -3.55 -12.34 -14.05
CA VAL A 202 -3.22 -11.63 -12.81
C VAL A 202 -3.60 -12.44 -11.57
N PHE A 203 -4.74 -13.14 -11.62
CA PHE A 203 -5.19 -13.99 -10.52
C PHE A 203 -4.27 -15.21 -10.32
N TRP A 204 -3.76 -15.79 -11.38
CA TRP A 204 -2.80 -16.89 -11.32
C TRP A 204 -1.43 -16.47 -10.80
N GLY A 205 -0.96 -15.30 -11.15
CA GLY A 205 0.30 -14.76 -10.65
C GLY A 205 0.27 -14.41 -9.15
N ALA A 206 -0.89 -14.06 -8.63
CA ALA A 206 -1.07 -13.76 -7.21
C ALA A 206 -1.19 -15.01 -6.31
N THR A 207 -1.54 -16.16 -6.89
CA THR A 207 -1.71 -17.41 -6.14
C THR A 207 -0.48 -18.33 -6.19
N SER A 208 0.51 -18.03 -7.01
CA SER A 208 1.72 -18.84 -7.18
C SER A 208 2.95 -18.26 -6.48
N GLY A 209 2.79 -17.22 -5.65
CA GLY A 209 3.86 -16.64 -4.84
C GLY A 209 3.90 -17.15 -3.42
#